data_16c571846e0fd347b4503b56bbffbc1b
#
_entry.id   16c571846e0fd347b4503b56bbffbc1b
#
_cell.length_a   1.000
_cell.length_b   1.000
_cell.length_c   1.000
_cell.angle_alpha   90.00
_cell.angle_beta   90.00
_cell.angle_gamma   90.00
#
_symmetry.space_group_name_H-M   'P 1'
#
loop_
_entity.id
_entity.type
_entity.pdbx_description
1 polymer ?
#
loop_
_entity_poly.entity_id
_entity_poly.type
_entity_poly.pdbx_seq_one_letter_code
_entity_poly.pdbx_strand_id
1 'polypeptide(L)'
;MSPATARSAAKAGQSAVPLLPPAGVRPANVTRAGVFVLLLAVSIVFPLAVTNQSANSIAFQTLIFVCAAAAWNIFSGFSGYIALGHAVFFGSGAYAAGIAAKDWQITGSAEFALLPFAAAVAALIAVPFGLIALRVRRHTFVVITIAIFFIFQLMAFNLTSLTNGTIGLNAPFLLWNPVTFDQRFYYIALALALATIALSWLIKGSRFGLQLRAIRDDEDRAASLGVRAMPVKLTAFVISGAITGLAGALWFFFIGQVLPQSGFDPLFDLTVALMAFLGGLGTVSGPLLGALIIEPAQQYMTTAFNNSYLSQILLGALFLAVVLFVPRGLIPTIAEKGSGWLERRRSGRPAAADVPVAADVPAAEGTAP
;
A
#
# COMPACT_ATOMS: atom_id res chain seq x y z
N MET A 1 69.66 5.09 -22.83
CA MET A 1 68.24 5.43 -22.60
C MET A 1 68.15 6.48 -21.49
N SER A 2 67.76 7.71 -21.84
CA SER A 2 67.81 8.88 -20.96
C SER A 2 66.65 8.90 -19.93
N PRO A 3 66.90 9.31 -18.68
CA PRO A 3 65.88 9.31 -17.63
C PRO A 3 64.83 10.43 -17.77
N ALA A 4 64.80 11.16 -18.89
CA ALA A 4 63.86 12.24 -19.13
C ALA A 4 62.48 11.79 -19.62
N THR A 5 62.31 10.57 -20.16
CA THR A 5 61.06 10.06 -20.71
C THR A 5 60.10 9.41 -19.66
N ALA A 6 60.63 9.08 -18.47
CA ALA A 6 59.81 8.46 -17.39
C ALA A 6 59.04 9.47 -16.55
N ARG A 7 59.34 10.77 -16.60
CA ARG A 7 58.66 11.82 -15.83
C ARG A 7 57.44 12.42 -16.53
N SER A 8 57.25 12.21 -17.82
CA SER A 8 56.10 12.73 -18.58
C SER A 8 54.84 11.85 -18.46
N ALA A 9 55.00 10.56 -18.19
CA ALA A 9 53.86 9.65 -18.08
C ALA A 9 53.14 9.67 -16.71
N ALA A 10 53.77 10.25 -15.67
CA ALA A 10 53.21 10.29 -14.32
C ALA A 10 52.30 11.50 -14.04
N LYS A 11 52.15 12.43 -14.98
CA LYS A 11 51.29 13.64 -14.80
C LYS A 11 49.95 13.61 -15.54
N ALA A 12 49.63 12.56 -16.28
CA ALA A 12 48.42 12.47 -17.10
C ALA A 12 47.25 11.69 -16.42
N GLY A 13 47.32 11.38 -15.12
CA GLY A 13 46.36 10.50 -14.45
C GLY A 13 45.60 11.08 -13.26
N GLN A 14 45.68 12.38 -13.00
CA GLN A 14 44.83 13.01 -11.97
C GLN A 14 43.70 13.79 -12.64
N SER A 15 42.70 13.07 -13.18
CA SER A 15 41.38 13.63 -13.43
C SER A 15 40.75 13.95 -12.06
N ALA A 16 40.68 15.24 -11.72
CA ALA A 16 39.99 15.71 -10.55
C ALA A 16 38.54 15.19 -10.60
N VAL A 17 38.21 14.32 -9.64
CA VAL A 17 36.81 13.91 -9.40
C VAL A 17 36.05 15.21 -9.11
N PRO A 18 35.03 15.58 -9.90
CA PRO A 18 34.28 16.78 -9.64
C PRO A 18 33.57 16.62 -8.28
N LEU A 19 33.94 17.49 -7.33
CA LEU A 19 33.24 17.62 -6.07
C LEU A 19 31.75 17.91 -6.38
N LEU A 20 30.87 17.00 -6.02
CA LEU A 20 29.43 17.20 -6.14
C LEU A 20 29.07 18.50 -5.39
N PRO A 21 28.32 19.41 -6.01
CA PRO A 21 27.85 20.60 -5.32
C PRO A 21 27.00 20.22 -4.09
N PRO A 22 27.05 21.01 -3.03
CA PRO A 22 26.22 20.75 -1.83
C PRO A 22 24.75 20.63 -2.25
N ALA A 23 24.07 19.65 -1.66
CA ALA A 23 22.67 19.33 -1.96
C ALA A 23 21.77 20.54 -1.58
N GLY A 24 21.67 21.48 -2.48
CA GLY A 24 20.67 22.55 -2.42
C GLY A 24 19.27 21.92 -2.44
N VAL A 25 18.38 22.41 -1.64
CA VAL A 25 16.96 21.99 -1.59
C VAL A 25 16.40 22.08 -3.01
N ARG A 26 16.21 20.95 -3.67
CA ARG A 26 15.70 20.91 -5.05
C ARG A 26 14.27 21.46 -5.04
N PRO A 27 13.89 22.37 -5.94
CA PRO A 27 12.56 22.98 -6.00
C PRO A 27 11.43 21.94 -6.10
N ALA A 28 11.72 20.75 -6.64
CA ALA A 28 10.79 19.62 -6.68
C ALA A 28 10.38 19.08 -5.28
N ASN A 29 11.15 19.34 -4.23
CA ASN A 29 10.80 18.92 -2.88
C ASN A 29 9.84 19.93 -2.22
N VAL A 30 9.95 21.19 -2.55
CA VAL A 30 9.08 22.26 -2.02
C VAL A 30 7.65 22.11 -2.59
N THR A 31 7.53 21.85 -3.90
CA THR A 31 6.22 21.63 -4.53
C THR A 31 5.53 20.37 -4.01
N ARG A 32 6.27 19.28 -3.77
CA ARG A 32 5.70 18.04 -3.21
C ARG A 32 5.24 18.24 -1.76
N ALA A 33 6.03 18.95 -0.95
CA ALA A 33 5.66 19.30 0.41
C ALA A 33 4.42 20.20 0.44
N GLY A 34 4.33 21.19 -0.46
CA GLY A 34 3.18 22.07 -0.58
C GLY A 34 1.89 21.34 -0.94
N VAL A 35 1.95 20.40 -1.91
CA VAL A 35 0.79 19.56 -2.28
C VAL A 35 0.36 18.68 -1.11
N PHE A 36 1.31 18.09 -0.38
CA PHE A 36 0.98 17.27 0.79
C PHE A 36 0.31 18.08 1.90
N VAL A 37 0.82 19.28 2.21
CA VAL A 37 0.24 20.18 3.20
C VAL A 37 -1.17 20.63 2.78
N LEU A 38 -1.37 20.94 1.50
CA LEU A 38 -2.67 21.32 0.96
C LEU A 38 -3.69 20.17 1.10
N LEU A 39 -3.31 18.95 0.72
CA LEU A 39 -4.17 17.77 0.85
C LEU A 39 -4.51 17.49 2.31
N LEU A 40 -3.55 17.64 3.21
CA LEU A 40 -3.75 17.49 4.66
C LEU A 40 -4.72 18.55 5.18
N ALA A 41 -4.56 19.82 4.81
CA ALA A 41 -5.45 20.91 5.21
C ALA A 41 -6.88 20.68 4.70
N VAL A 42 -7.04 20.28 3.44
CA VAL A 42 -8.34 19.92 2.85
C VAL A 42 -8.96 18.75 3.62
N SER A 43 -8.20 17.71 3.94
CA SER A 43 -8.72 16.55 4.71
C SER A 43 -9.13 16.94 6.13
N ILE A 44 -8.45 17.88 6.79
CA ILE A 44 -8.82 18.35 8.15
C ILE A 44 -10.10 19.20 8.11
N VAL A 45 -10.25 20.03 7.07
CA VAL A 45 -11.40 20.94 6.95
C VAL A 45 -12.64 20.24 6.41
N PHE A 46 -12.47 19.12 5.69
CA PHE A 46 -13.55 18.42 5.01
C PHE A 46 -14.77 18.12 5.89
N PRO A 47 -14.67 17.48 7.09
CA PRO A 47 -15.84 17.14 7.90
C PRO A 47 -16.49 18.37 8.57
N LEU A 48 -15.81 19.51 8.58
CA LEU A 48 -16.37 20.77 9.09
C LEU A 48 -17.15 21.52 7.99
N ALA A 49 -16.70 21.39 6.73
CA ALA A 49 -17.32 22.03 5.59
C ALA A 49 -18.50 21.24 5.02
N VAL A 50 -18.42 19.89 5.10
CA VAL A 50 -19.42 18.97 4.55
C VAL A 50 -20.24 18.38 5.69
N THR A 51 -21.48 18.87 5.87
CA THR A 51 -22.40 18.40 6.90
C THR A 51 -23.24 17.20 6.47
N ASN A 52 -23.06 16.73 5.22
CA ASN A 52 -23.78 15.58 4.69
C ASN A 52 -23.23 14.28 5.29
N GLN A 53 -24.08 13.55 6.04
CA GLN A 53 -23.72 12.30 6.71
C GLN A 53 -23.19 11.23 5.72
N SER A 54 -23.83 11.08 4.57
CA SER A 54 -23.39 10.12 3.55
C SER A 54 -21.98 10.42 3.04
N ALA A 55 -21.66 11.70 2.82
CA ALA A 55 -20.33 12.10 2.37
C ALA A 55 -19.25 11.85 3.45
N ASN A 56 -19.56 12.10 4.71
CA ASN A 56 -18.66 11.82 5.84
C ASN A 56 -18.43 10.31 6.00
N SER A 57 -19.46 9.49 5.83
CA SER A 57 -19.37 8.03 5.86
C SER A 57 -18.48 7.49 4.72
N ILE A 58 -18.65 8.00 3.50
CA ILE A 58 -17.80 7.65 2.34
C ILE A 58 -16.35 8.07 2.61
N ALA A 59 -16.13 9.27 3.15
CA ALA A 59 -14.81 9.76 3.45
C ALA A 59 -14.12 8.91 4.56
N PHE A 60 -14.86 8.52 5.60
CA PHE A 60 -14.37 7.60 6.62
C PHE A 60 -13.94 6.26 6.01
N GLN A 61 -14.80 5.62 5.20
CA GLN A 61 -14.49 4.35 4.56
C GLN A 61 -13.27 4.48 3.63
N THR A 62 -13.19 5.58 2.87
CA THR A 62 -12.01 5.88 2.04
C THR A 62 -10.72 5.91 2.87
N LEU A 63 -10.73 6.53 4.05
CA LEU A 63 -9.56 6.56 4.93
C LEU A 63 -9.19 5.18 5.49
N ILE A 64 -10.17 4.35 5.81
CA ILE A 64 -9.95 2.94 6.21
C ILE A 64 -9.27 2.16 5.07
N PHE A 65 -9.75 2.31 3.83
CA PHE A 65 -9.12 1.67 2.68
C PHE A 65 -7.74 2.26 2.35
N VAL A 66 -7.51 3.56 2.58
CA VAL A 66 -6.16 4.15 2.51
C VAL A 66 -5.22 3.45 3.49
N CYS A 67 -5.65 3.24 4.75
CA CYS A 67 -4.86 2.52 5.75
C CYS A 67 -4.56 1.08 5.30
N ALA A 68 -5.60 0.36 4.89
CA ALA A 68 -5.48 -1.04 4.48
C ALA A 68 -4.58 -1.19 3.25
N ALA A 69 -4.76 -0.35 2.22
CA ALA A 69 -3.95 -0.37 1.01
C ALA A 69 -2.49 0.04 1.26
N ALA A 70 -2.26 1.03 2.13
CA ALA A 70 -0.91 1.43 2.52
C ALA A 70 -0.23 0.34 3.37
N ALA A 71 -0.96 -0.31 4.29
CA ALA A 71 -0.48 -1.44 5.08
C ALA A 71 -0.14 -2.64 4.19
N TRP A 72 -1.03 -3.00 3.26
CA TRP A 72 -0.80 -4.04 2.27
C TRP A 72 0.46 -3.76 1.42
N ASN A 73 0.64 -2.52 1.00
CA ASN A 73 1.80 -2.10 0.21
C ASN A 73 3.12 -2.17 1.00
N ILE A 74 3.11 -1.99 2.34
CA ILE A 74 4.29 -2.19 3.19
C ILE A 74 4.83 -3.62 3.04
N PHE A 75 3.95 -4.62 3.00
CA PHE A 75 4.36 -5.99 2.78
C PHE A 75 4.45 -6.30 1.28
N SER A 76 3.33 -6.33 0.57
CA SER A 76 3.25 -6.81 -0.82
C SER A 76 3.97 -5.89 -1.80
N GLY A 77 3.85 -4.59 -1.63
CA GLY A 77 4.48 -3.61 -2.51
C GLY A 77 6.00 -3.56 -2.38
N PHE A 78 6.53 -3.66 -1.16
CA PHE A 78 7.98 -3.57 -0.93
C PHE A 78 8.70 -4.90 -1.09
N SER A 79 8.07 -6.03 -0.72
CA SER A 79 8.67 -7.37 -0.84
C SER A 79 8.42 -8.07 -2.17
N GLY A 80 7.42 -7.63 -2.94
CA GLY A 80 6.99 -8.27 -4.18
C GLY A 80 6.20 -9.58 -3.99
N TYR A 81 5.82 -9.92 -2.76
CA TYR A 81 4.96 -11.05 -2.43
C TYR A 81 3.51 -10.60 -2.35
N ILE A 82 2.69 -10.96 -3.31
CA ILE A 82 1.27 -10.59 -3.34
C ILE A 82 0.51 -11.43 -2.32
N ALA A 83 -0.02 -10.80 -1.26
CA ALA A 83 -0.83 -11.47 -0.26
C ALA A 83 -2.32 -11.21 -0.54
N LEU A 84 -3.11 -12.26 -0.63
CA LEU A 84 -4.57 -12.22 -0.73
C LEU A 84 -5.20 -12.87 0.51
N GLY A 85 -4.82 -12.40 1.68
CA GLY A 85 -5.28 -12.88 2.97
C GLY A 85 -5.26 -11.78 4.05
N HIS A 86 -5.18 -10.50 3.67
CA HIS A 86 -5.21 -9.38 4.63
C HIS A 86 -6.59 -9.19 5.26
N ALA A 87 -7.66 -9.65 4.60
CA ALA A 87 -8.98 -9.70 5.19
C ALA A 87 -9.04 -10.55 6.48
N VAL A 88 -8.12 -11.53 6.65
CA VAL A 88 -7.96 -12.25 7.93
C VAL A 88 -7.62 -11.28 9.05
N PHE A 89 -6.69 -10.36 8.83
CA PHE A 89 -6.28 -9.37 9.83
C PHE A 89 -7.35 -8.34 10.08
N PHE A 90 -8.02 -7.89 9.02
CA PHE A 90 -9.14 -6.96 9.12
C PHE A 90 -10.27 -7.55 9.96
N GLY A 91 -10.74 -8.74 9.61
CA GLY A 91 -11.78 -9.45 10.34
C GLY A 91 -11.38 -9.80 11.78
N SER A 92 -10.17 -10.35 11.98
CA SER A 92 -9.71 -10.70 13.33
C SER A 92 -9.56 -9.47 14.23
N GLY A 93 -9.14 -8.33 13.70
CA GLY A 93 -9.11 -7.07 14.44
C GLY A 93 -10.50 -6.57 14.82
N ALA A 94 -11.46 -6.63 13.90
CA ALA A 94 -12.86 -6.29 14.14
C ALA A 94 -13.48 -7.18 15.22
N TYR A 95 -13.31 -8.51 15.12
CA TYR A 95 -13.81 -9.46 16.10
C TYR A 95 -13.12 -9.33 17.46
N ALA A 96 -11.79 -9.12 17.49
CA ALA A 96 -11.06 -8.93 18.75
C ALA A 96 -11.57 -7.69 19.51
N ALA A 97 -11.81 -6.58 18.80
CA ALA A 97 -12.39 -5.38 19.37
C ALA A 97 -13.81 -5.62 19.87
N GLY A 98 -14.65 -6.33 19.09
CA GLY A 98 -16.03 -6.63 19.44
C GLY A 98 -16.16 -7.55 20.66
N ILE A 99 -15.35 -8.61 20.74
CA ILE A 99 -15.29 -9.52 21.87
C ILE A 99 -14.82 -8.78 23.13
N ALA A 100 -13.73 -8.03 23.03
CA ALA A 100 -13.18 -7.27 24.15
C ALA A 100 -14.18 -6.20 24.66
N ALA A 101 -14.84 -5.48 23.76
CA ALA A 101 -15.86 -4.49 24.14
C ALA A 101 -17.02 -5.13 24.89
N LYS A 102 -17.49 -6.30 24.42
CA LYS A 102 -18.57 -7.05 25.06
C LYS A 102 -18.16 -7.60 26.42
N ASP A 103 -17.03 -8.31 26.51
CA ASP A 103 -16.60 -9.01 27.72
C ASP A 103 -16.15 -8.07 28.83
N TRP A 104 -15.49 -6.98 28.47
CA TRP A 104 -15.04 -5.96 29.43
C TRP A 104 -16.06 -4.85 29.66
N GLN A 105 -17.23 -4.94 29.01
CA GLN A 105 -18.32 -3.97 29.10
C GLN A 105 -17.87 -2.52 28.88
N ILE A 106 -16.90 -2.35 27.95
CA ILE A 106 -16.37 -1.04 27.61
C ILE A 106 -17.36 -0.37 26.66
N THR A 107 -17.79 0.84 27.01
CA THR A 107 -18.77 1.62 26.24
C THR A 107 -18.27 3.07 26.09
N GLY A 108 -18.74 3.74 25.03
CA GLY A 108 -18.45 5.14 24.80
C GLY A 108 -17.05 5.38 24.26
N SER A 109 -16.41 6.49 24.65
CA SER A 109 -15.09 6.86 24.12
C SER A 109 -13.94 5.90 24.53
N ALA A 110 -14.16 5.08 25.57
CA ALA A 110 -13.18 4.09 26.00
C ALA A 110 -12.98 2.94 25.00
N GLU A 111 -13.91 2.75 24.04
CA GLU A 111 -13.79 1.74 22.96
C GLU A 111 -12.56 1.98 22.07
N PHE A 112 -12.14 3.23 21.89
CA PHE A 112 -10.92 3.52 21.13
C PHE A 112 -9.64 3.02 21.80
N ALA A 113 -9.66 2.77 23.13
CA ALA A 113 -8.55 2.14 23.83
C ALA A 113 -8.37 0.67 23.45
N LEU A 114 -9.39 0.03 22.82
CA LEU A 114 -9.31 -1.33 22.30
C LEU A 114 -8.60 -1.43 20.94
N LEU A 115 -8.37 -0.32 20.24
CA LEU A 115 -7.71 -0.33 18.94
C LEU A 115 -6.28 -0.91 19.00
N PRO A 116 -5.41 -0.54 19.95
CA PRO A 116 -4.09 -1.18 20.11
C PRO A 116 -4.19 -2.66 20.45
N PHE A 117 -5.19 -3.08 21.24
CA PHE A 117 -5.44 -4.49 21.54
C PHE A 117 -5.78 -5.28 20.28
N ALA A 118 -6.69 -4.77 19.45
CA ALA A 118 -7.06 -5.39 18.18
C ALA A 118 -5.85 -5.49 17.23
N ALA A 119 -5.01 -4.46 17.17
CA ALA A 119 -3.76 -4.49 16.41
C ALA A 119 -2.79 -5.57 16.92
N ALA A 120 -2.67 -5.74 18.24
CA ALA A 120 -1.84 -6.77 18.85
C ALA A 120 -2.36 -8.18 18.54
N VAL A 121 -3.69 -8.41 18.60
CA VAL A 121 -4.31 -9.69 18.24
C VAL A 121 -4.08 -10.00 16.75
N ALA A 122 -4.29 -9.04 15.86
CA ALA A 122 -4.02 -9.22 14.44
C ALA A 122 -2.53 -9.51 14.16
N ALA A 123 -1.61 -8.83 14.86
CA ALA A 123 -0.18 -9.09 14.80
C ALA A 123 0.16 -10.52 15.28
N LEU A 124 -0.46 -10.96 16.39
CA LEU A 124 -0.28 -12.31 16.92
C LEU A 124 -0.74 -13.38 15.93
N ILE A 125 -1.86 -13.18 15.25
CA ILE A 125 -2.37 -14.06 14.20
C ILE A 125 -1.45 -14.01 12.96
N ALA A 126 -0.89 -12.85 12.64
CA ALA A 126 0.00 -12.69 11.50
C ALA A 126 1.31 -13.50 11.64
N VAL A 127 1.78 -13.77 12.87
CA VAL A 127 3.00 -14.57 13.09
C VAL A 127 2.83 -16.01 12.59
N PRO A 128 1.90 -16.84 13.10
CA PRO A 128 1.74 -18.22 12.62
C PRO A 128 1.29 -18.25 11.15
N PHE A 129 0.42 -17.34 10.72
CA PHE A 129 0.04 -17.22 9.33
C PHE A 129 1.27 -17.00 8.43
N GLY A 130 2.11 -16.01 8.77
CA GLY A 130 3.32 -15.70 8.02
C GLY A 130 4.33 -16.84 8.06
N LEU A 131 4.52 -17.52 9.21
CA LEU A 131 5.42 -18.65 9.33
C LEU A 131 5.03 -19.82 8.41
N ILE A 132 3.75 -20.04 8.18
CA ILE A 132 3.25 -21.06 7.27
C ILE A 132 3.37 -20.58 5.81
N ALA A 133 2.81 -19.40 5.50
CA ALA A 133 2.68 -18.92 4.14
C ALA A 133 4.02 -18.51 3.50
N LEU A 134 4.94 -17.93 4.26
CA LEU A 134 6.24 -17.47 3.73
C LEU A 134 7.29 -18.56 3.50
N ARG A 135 6.97 -19.82 3.82
CA ARG A 135 7.85 -20.98 3.49
C ARG A 135 7.88 -21.28 2.01
N VAL A 136 6.91 -20.81 1.26
CA VAL A 136 6.81 -21.05 -0.17
C VAL A 136 7.17 -19.80 -0.99
N ARG A 137 7.46 -20.02 -2.28
CA ARG A 137 7.83 -18.94 -3.19
C ARG A 137 6.59 -18.21 -3.75
N ARG A 138 6.82 -17.05 -4.33
CA ARG A 138 5.85 -16.01 -4.74
C ARG A 138 4.49 -16.52 -5.25
N HIS A 139 4.46 -17.40 -6.23
CA HIS A 139 3.19 -17.85 -6.85
C HIS A 139 2.39 -18.75 -5.91
N THR A 140 3.06 -19.68 -5.23
CA THR A 140 2.41 -20.59 -4.28
C THR A 140 1.97 -19.84 -3.01
N PHE A 141 2.69 -18.77 -2.63
CA PHE A 141 2.33 -17.91 -1.50
C PHE A 141 0.91 -17.30 -1.65
N VAL A 142 0.56 -16.83 -2.87
CA VAL A 142 -0.78 -16.28 -3.15
C VAL A 142 -1.86 -17.32 -2.85
N VAL A 143 -1.69 -18.54 -3.34
CA VAL A 143 -2.67 -19.63 -3.16
C VAL A 143 -2.82 -20.00 -1.68
N ILE A 144 -1.71 -20.08 -0.95
CA ILE A 144 -1.73 -20.40 0.48
C ILE A 144 -2.41 -19.31 1.29
N THR A 145 -2.19 -18.03 0.96
CA THR A 145 -2.84 -16.93 1.68
C THR A 145 -4.35 -16.92 1.46
N ILE A 146 -4.83 -17.25 0.26
CA ILE A 146 -6.26 -17.44 -0.03
C ILE A 146 -6.82 -18.64 0.75
N ALA A 147 -6.11 -19.77 0.78
CA ALA A 147 -6.56 -20.95 1.52
C ALA A 147 -6.69 -20.67 3.02
N ILE A 148 -5.69 -20.02 3.63
CA ILE A 148 -5.75 -19.63 5.04
C ILE A 148 -6.89 -18.63 5.28
N PHE A 149 -7.12 -17.69 4.36
CA PHE A 149 -8.25 -16.76 4.44
C PHE A 149 -9.58 -17.51 4.55
N PHE A 150 -9.85 -18.49 3.69
CA PHE A 150 -11.09 -19.27 3.77
C PHE A 150 -11.20 -20.11 5.05
N ILE A 151 -10.07 -20.60 5.59
CA ILE A 151 -10.06 -21.30 6.89
C ILE A 151 -10.55 -20.33 7.99
N PHE A 152 -10.02 -19.10 8.06
CA PHE A 152 -10.45 -18.12 9.05
C PHE A 152 -11.90 -17.70 8.88
N GLN A 153 -12.37 -17.52 7.64
CA GLN A 153 -13.77 -17.24 7.35
C GLN A 153 -14.68 -18.39 7.85
N LEU A 154 -14.35 -19.65 7.54
CA LEU A 154 -15.09 -20.82 8.02
C LEU A 154 -15.03 -20.94 9.55
N MET A 155 -13.88 -20.66 10.17
CA MET A 155 -13.78 -20.62 11.63
C MET A 155 -14.72 -19.57 12.21
N ALA A 156 -14.80 -18.39 11.62
CA ALA A 156 -15.69 -17.33 12.08
C ALA A 156 -17.18 -17.72 11.98
N PHE A 157 -17.58 -18.53 11.00
CA PHE A 157 -18.93 -19.05 10.90
C PHE A 157 -19.24 -20.15 11.93
N ASN A 158 -18.25 -20.99 12.27
CA ASN A 158 -18.48 -22.19 13.08
C ASN A 158 -18.17 -22.00 14.57
N LEU A 159 -17.29 -21.07 14.95
CA LEU A 159 -16.96 -20.79 16.35
C LEU A 159 -18.04 -19.91 17.01
N THR A 160 -19.25 -20.43 17.08
CA THR A 160 -20.43 -19.70 17.59
C THR A 160 -20.26 -19.16 19.00
N SER A 161 -19.47 -19.81 19.83
CA SER A 161 -19.17 -19.37 21.20
C SER A 161 -18.36 -18.06 21.26
N LEU A 162 -17.53 -17.79 20.26
CA LEU A 162 -16.66 -16.60 20.17
C LEU A 162 -17.24 -15.52 19.26
N THR A 163 -17.64 -15.91 18.05
CA THR A 163 -18.02 -15.00 16.97
C THR A 163 -19.55 -14.79 16.88
N ASN A 164 -20.32 -15.56 17.63
CA ASN A 164 -21.77 -15.66 17.51
C ASN A 164 -22.23 -16.22 16.14
N GLY A 165 -21.33 -16.82 15.39
CA GLY A 165 -21.58 -17.47 14.09
C GLY A 165 -22.14 -16.51 13.06
N THR A 166 -23.20 -16.91 12.35
CA THR A 166 -23.84 -16.13 11.29
C THR A 166 -24.47 -14.83 11.76
N ILE A 167 -24.81 -14.71 13.06
CA ILE A 167 -25.41 -13.51 13.64
C ILE A 167 -24.37 -12.40 13.81
N GLY A 168 -23.11 -12.78 14.06
CA GLY A 168 -22.02 -11.85 14.27
C GLY A 168 -22.06 -11.13 15.62
N LEU A 169 -21.25 -10.10 15.74
CA LEU A 169 -21.16 -9.28 16.95
C LEU A 169 -21.66 -7.86 16.66
N ASN A 170 -22.39 -7.31 17.64
CA ASN A 170 -22.81 -5.93 17.64
C ASN A 170 -21.89 -5.12 18.55
N ALA A 171 -21.54 -3.92 18.13
CA ALA A 171 -20.85 -2.97 18.97
C ALA A 171 -21.79 -2.46 20.08
N PRO A 172 -21.27 -2.14 21.27
CA PRO A 172 -22.04 -1.47 22.30
C PRO A 172 -22.62 -0.15 21.78
N PHE A 173 -23.81 0.22 22.26
CA PHE A 173 -24.48 1.44 21.81
C PHE A 173 -23.68 2.68 22.25
N LEU A 174 -23.20 3.45 21.27
CA LEU A 174 -22.60 4.76 21.48
C LEU A 174 -23.72 5.82 21.54
N LEU A 175 -23.99 6.32 22.73
CA LEU A 175 -24.95 7.41 22.95
C LEU A 175 -24.37 8.77 22.53
N TRP A 176 -23.91 8.89 21.30
CA TRP A 176 -23.35 10.14 20.78
C TRP A 176 -24.31 10.83 19.82
N ASN A 177 -24.24 12.15 19.77
CA ASN A 177 -24.93 12.91 18.74
C ASN A 177 -24.44 12.45 17.36
N PRO A 178 -25.33 12.12 16.38
CA PRO A 178 -24.94 11.62 15.08
C PRO A 178 -23.87 12.46 14.35
N VAL A 179 -23.96 13.79 14.44
CA VAL A 179 -22.99 14.70 13.80
C VAL A 179 -21.60 14.57 14.41
N THR A 180 -21.50 14.47 15.74
CA THR A 180 -20.20 14.33 16.43
C THR A 180 -19.64 12.91 16.31
N PHE A 181 -20.49 11.91 16.10
CA PHE A 181 -20.11 10.52 15.85
C PHE A 181 -19.25 10.42 14.59
N ASP A 182 -19.78 10.82 13.43
CA ASP A 182 -19.09 10.73 12.15
C ASP A 182 -17.77 11.51 12.14
N GLN A 183 -17.77 12.71 12.74
CA GLN A 183 -16.56 13.55 12.80
C GLN A 183 -15.45 12.91 13.62
N ARG A 184 -15.76 12.32 14.79
CA ARG A 184 -14.75 11.66 15.63
C ARG A 184 -14.12 10.47 14.94
N PHE A 185 -14.93 9.60 14.35
CA PHE A 185 -14.44 8.44 13.60
C PHE A 185 -13.59 8.87 12.40
N TYR A 186 -14.01 9.91 11.70
CA TYR A 186 -13.24 10.46 10.58
C TYR A 186 -11.85 10.94 11.03
N TYR A 187 -11.75 11.72 12.11
CA TYR A 187 -10.45 12.21 12.58
C TYR A 187 -9.54 11.09 13.09
N ILE A 188 -10.10 10.06 13.72
CA ILE A 188 -9.31 8.89 14.15
C ILE A 188 -8.83 8.10 12.93
N ALA A 189 -9.69 7.90 11.92
CA ALA A 189 -9.29 7.26 10.67
C ALA A 189 -8.24 8.09 9.92
N LEU A 190 -8.36 9.41 9.90
CA LEU A 190 -7.36 10.31 9.31
C LEU A 190 -6.02 10.20 10.04
N ALA A 191 -6.02 10.21 11.38
CA ALA A 191 -4.81 10.03 12.17
C ALA A 191 -4.14 8.68 11.89
N LEU A 192 -4.94 7.60 11.79
CA LEU A 192 -4.45 6.26 11.44
C LEU A 192 -3.86 6.23 10.02
N ALA A 193 -4.55 6.83 9.05
CA ALA A 193 -4.06 6.90 7.67
C ALA A 193 -2.73 7.65 7.58
N LEU A 194 -2.63 8.79 8.24
CA LEU A 194 -1.39 9.58 8.30
C LEU A 194 -0.26 8.81 9.00
N ALA A 195 -0.55 8.14 10.11
CA ALA A 195 0.42 7.30 10.82
C ALA A 195 0.91 6.14 9.93
N THR A 196 0.00 5.49 9.19
CA THR A 196 0.34 4.39 8.27
C THR A 196 1.20 4.88 7.10
N ILE A 197 0.86 6.03 6.51
CA ILE A 197 1.64 6.64 5.43
C ILE A 197 3.03 7.07 5.94
N ALA A 198 3.11 7.68 7.12
CA ALA A 198 4.37 8.06 7.76
C ALA A 198 5.25 6.83 8.02
N LEU A 199 4.66 5.75 8.57
CA LEU A 199 5.37 4.50 8.80
C LEU A 199 5.85 3.88 7.48
N SER A 200 5.03 3.86 6.44
CA SER A 200 5.41 3.40 5.10
C SER A 200 6.59 4.20 4.55
N TRP A 201 6.59 5.53 4.74
CA TRP A 201 7.69 6.41 4.34
C TRP A 201 8.97 6.12 5.13
N LEU A 202 8.87 5.94 6.45
CA LEU A 202 10.00 5.59 7.33
C LEU A 202 10.60 4.23 6.95
N ILE A 203 9.75 3.23 6.75
CA ILE A 203 10.19 1.89 6.30
C ILE A 203 10.91 2.00 4.96
N LYS A 204 10.35 2.70 3.99
CA LYS A 204 10.96 2.85 2.66
C LYS A 204 12.35 3.47 2.69
N GLY A 205 12.60 4.41 3.62
CA GLY A 205 13.90 5.08 3.80
C GLY A 205 14.88 4.28 4.67
N SER A 206 14.46 3.24 5.37
CA SER A 206 15.26 2.48 6.33
C SER A 206 16.06 1.35 5.68
N ARG A 207 17.02 0.79 6.46
CA ARG A 207 17.75 -0.43 6.07
C ARG A 207 16.79 -1.61 5.87
N PHE A 208 15.73 -1.67 6.65
CA PHE A 208 14.69 -2.68 6.53
C PHE A 208 13.96 -2.62 5.18
N GLY A 209 13.58 -1.41 4.74
CA GLY A 209 12.97 -1.22 3.41
C GLY A 209 13.93 -1.49 2.24
N LEU A 210 15.25 -1.28 2.44
CA LEU A 210 16.26 -1.70 1.46
C LEU A 210 16.32 -3.21 1.33
N GLN A 211 16.29 -3.95 2.44
CA GLN A 211 16.26 -5.42 2.45
C GLN A 211 15.01 -5.97 1.78
N LEU A 212 13.83 -5.38 2.03
CA LEU A 212 12.58 -5.78 1.37
C LEU A 212 12.66 -5.60 -0.16
N ARG A 213 13.22 -4.50 -0.62
CA ARG A 213 13.40 -4.24 -2.06
C ARG A 213 14.42 -5.20 -2.68
N ALA A 214 15.52 -5.49 -2.00
CA ALA A 214 16.48 -6.49 -2.45
C ALA A 214 15.83 -7.88 -2.62
N ILE A 215 14.96 -8.29 -1.67
CA ILE A 215 14.17 -9.52 -1.75
C ILE A 215 13.17 -9.46 -2.91
N ARG A 216 12.57 -8.30 -3.15
CA ARG A 216 11.65 -8.09 -4.27
C ARG A 216 12.35 -8.26 -5.62
N ASP A 217 13.54 -7.74 -5.76
CA ASP A 217 14.29 -7.80 -7.02
C ASP A 217 14.77 -9.25 -7.26
N ASP A 218 15.49 -9.85 -6.32
CA ASP A 218 15.96 -11.23 -6.39
C ASP A 218 16.25 -11.76 -4.97
N GLU A 219 15.45 -12.71 -4.50
CA GLU A 219 15.56 -13.26 -3.13
C GLU A 219 16.83 -14.09 -2.95
N ASP A 220 17.25 -14.85 -3.96
CA ASP A 220 18.44 -15.70 -3.90
C ASP A 220 19.73 -14.83 -3.89
N ARG A 221 19.76 -13.76 -4.66
CA ARG A 221 20.87 -12.77 -4.64
C ARG A 221 20.90 -12.01 -3.32
N ALA A 222 19.74 -11.59 -2.80
CA ALA A 222 19.68 -10.92 -1.50
C ALA A 222 20.22 -11.83 -0.39
N ALA A 223 19.86 -13.11 -0.41
CA ALA A 223 20.38 -14.12 0.55
C ALA A 223 21.90 -14.29 0.43
N SER A 224 22.46 -14.32 -0.76
CA SER A 224 23.91 -14.40 -1.00
C SER A 224 24.68 -13.18 -0.45
N LEU A 225 24.01 -12.03 -0.36
CA LEU A 225 24.54 -10.80 0.26
C LEU A 225 24.29 -10.73 1.78
N GLY A 226 23.79 -11.81 2.41
CA GLY A 226 23.59 -11.93 3.85
C GLY A 226 22.23 -11.42 4.35
N VAL A 227 21.27 -11.11 3.46
CA VAL A 227 19.91 -10.74 3.87
C VAL A 227 19.14 -11.99 4.30
N ARG A 228 18.67 -12.00 5.54
CA ARG A 228 17.80 -13.07 6.04
C ARG A 228 16.37 -12.82 5.58
N ALA A 229 15.99 -13.41 4.44
CA ALA A 229 14.70 -13.12 3.78
C ALA A 229 13.49 -13.45 4.68
N MET A 230 13.48 -14.59 5.37
CA MET A 230 12.34 -15.05 6.17
C MET A 230 11.95 -14.07 7.30
N PRO A 231 12.85 -13.68 8.24
CA PRO A 231 12.49 -12.73 9.29
C PRO A 231 12.13 -11.34 8.76
N VAL A 232 12.78 -10.88 7.68
CA VAL A 232 12.46 -9.57 7.06
C VAL A 232 11.04 -9.59 6.48
N LYS A 233 10.68 -10.62 5.72
CA LYS A 233 9.32 -10.79 5.18
C LYS A 233 8.29 -10.92 6.29
N LEU A 234 8.56 -11.75 7.31
CA LEU A 234 7.65 -11.97 8.43
C LEU A 234 7.39 -10.68 9.21
N THR A 235 8.43 -9.92 9.52
CA THR A 235 8.26 -8.63 10.21
C THR A 235 7.40 -7.65 9.42
N ALA A 236 7.61 -7.53 8.10
CA ALA A 236 6.79 -6.69 7.25
C ALA A 236 5.33 -7.17 7.20
N PHE A 237 5.11 -8.50 7.17
CA PHE A 237 3.79 -9.10 7.17
C PHE A 237 3.04 -8.85 8.48
N VAL A 238 3.72 -8.98 9.62
CA VAL A 238 3.15 -8.69 10.94
C VAL A 238 2.80 -7.21 11.11
N ILE A 239 3.67 -6.29 10.68
CA ILE A 239 3.40 -4.85 10.69
C ILE A 239 2.17 -4.53 9.83
N SER A 240 2.12 -5.07 8.63
CA SER A 240 0.99 -4.91 7.71
C SER A 240 -0.31 -5.46 8.32
N GLY A 241 -0.26 -6.67 8.90
CA GLY A 241 -1.40 -7.30 9.57
C GLY A 241 -1.90 -6.51 10.78
N ALA A 242 -0.98 -5.99 11.62
CA ALA A 242 -1.34 -5.17 12.78
C ALA A 242 -2.12 -3.90 12.38
N ILE A 243 -1.65 -3.19 11.37
CA ILE A 243 -2.30 -1.96 10.88
C ILE A 243 -3.67 -2.30 10.25
N THR A 244 -3.75 -3.38 9.46
CA THR A 244 -5.00 -3.82 8.85
C THR A 244 -6.02 -4.25 9.91
N GLY A 245 -5.58 -4.92 10.99
CA GLY A 245 -6.43 -5.28 12.12
C GLY A 245 -6.95 -4.07 12.90
N LEU A 246 -6.10 -3.07 13.09
CA LEU A 246 -6.49 -1.80 13.70
C LEU A 246 -7.54 -1.08 12.84
N ALA A 247 -7.37 -1.05 11.52
CA ALA A 247 -8.35 -0.50 10.58
C ALA A 247 -9.69 -1.27 10.65
N GLY A 248 -9.65 -2.62 10.76
CA GLY A 248 -10.83 -3.45 10.94
C GLY A 248 -11.58 -3.19 12.24
N ALA A 249 -10.88 -3.00 13.35
CA ALA A 249 -11.47 -2.64 14.64
C ALA A 249 -12.16 -1.26 14.58
N LEU A 250 -11.52 -0.28 13.97
CA LEU A 250 -12.10 1.06 13.82
C LEU A 250 -13.35 1.03 12.91
N TRP A 251 -13.30 0.23 11.84
CA TRP A 251 -14.43 -0.01 10.95
C TRP A 251 -15.60 -0.66 11.68
N PHE A 252 -15.33 -1.67 12.53
CA PHE A 252 -16.34 -2.34 13.33
C PHE A 252 -17.13 -1.37 14.24
N PHE A 253 -16.42 -0.52 14.98
CA PHE A 253 -17.06 0.46 15.85
C PHE A 253 -17.87 1.51 15.08
N PHE A 254 -17.46 1.85 13.86
CA PHE A 254 -18.19 2.79 13.00
C PHE A 254 -19.47 2.17 12.44
N ILE A 255 -19.40 0.93 11.92
CA ILE A 255 -20.55 0.23 11.33
C ILE A 255 -21.51 -0.26 12.41
N GLY A 256 -21.00 -0.51 13.63
CA GLY A 256 -21.79 -1.00 14.76
C GLY A 256 -22.05 -2.50 14.76
N GLN A 257 -21.62 -3.23 13.72
CA GLN A 257 -21.79 -4.67 13.59
C GLN A 257 -20.70 -5.30 12.74
N VAL A 258 -20.28 -6.52 13.08
CA VAL A 258 -19.44 -7.36 12.23
C VAL A 258 -20.07 -8.73 12.04
N LEU A 259 -20.28 -9.11 10.79
CA LEU A 259 -20.69 -10.45 10.36
C LEU A 259 -19.45 -11.18 9.81
N PRO A 260 -19.40 -12.54 9.86
CA PRO A 260 -18.30 -13.27 9.22
C PRO A 260 -18.12 -12.94 7.73
N GLN A 261 -19.22 -12.67 7.02
CA GLN A 261 -19.18 -12.32 5.60
C GLN A 261 -18.56 -10.94 5.35
N SER A 262 -18.85 -9.95 6.21
CA SER A 262 -18.34 -8.58 6.04
C SER A 262 -16.97 -8.38 6.66
N GLY A 263 -16.64 -9.06 7.76
CA GLY A 263 -15.34 -9.01 8.41
C GLY A 263 -14.26 -9.77 7.64
N PHE A 264 -14.65 -10.90 7.02
CA PHE A 264 -13.78 -11.73 6.18
C PHE A 264 -14.32 -11.74 4.74
N ASP A 265 -14.26 -10.59 4.06
CA ASP A 265 -14.73 -10.45 2.68
C ASP A 265 -13.56 -10.66 1.71
N PRO A 266 -13.64 -11.64 0.78
CA PRO A 266 -12.60 -11.84 -0.23
C PRO A 266 -12.46 -10.65 -1.19
N LEU A 267 -13.52 -9.86 -1.41
CA LEU A 267 -13.47 -8.66 -2.24
C LEU A 267 -12.63 -7.55 -1.59
N PHE A 268 -12.52 -7.53 -0.27
CA PHE A 268 -11.64 -6.59 0.43
C PHE A 268 -10.18 -6.73 -0.04
N ASP A 269 -9.66 -7.95 -0.09
CA ASP A 269 -8.29 -8.21 -0.53
C ASP A 269 -8.04 -7.79 -1.98
N LEU A 270 -9.00 -8.07 -2.86
CA LEU A 270 -8.92 -7.66 -4.26
C LEU A 270 -8.97 -6.14 -4.42
N THR A 271 -9.85 -5.47 -3.69
CA THR A 271 -10.01 -4.01 -3.71
C THR A 271 -8.75 -3.31 -3.21
N VAL A 272 -8.20 -3.76 -2.08
CA VAL A 272 -6.97 -3.23 -1.48
C VAL A 272 -5.78 -3.41 -2.43
N ALA A 273 -5.64 -4.60 -3.03
CA ALA A 273 -4.61 -4.86 -4.03
C ALA A 273 -4.78 -3.96 -5.26
N LEU A 274 -6.01 -3.81 -5.79
CA LEU A 274 -6.32 -2.94 -6.92
C LEU A 274 -5.94 -1.48 -6.65
N MET A 275 -6.28 -0.97 -5.46
CA MET A 275 -5.90 0.38 -5.04
C MET A 275 -4.38 0.58 -5.05
N ALA A 276 -3.63 -0.41 -4.55
CA ALA A 276 -2.17 -0.37 -4.55
C ALA A 276 -1.58 -0.49 -5.97
N PHE A 277 -2.15 -1.33 -6.83
CA PHE A 277 -1.73 -1.48 -8.23
C PHE A 277 -2.02 -0.21 -9.03
N LEU A 278 -3.26 0.31 -8.96
CA LEU A 278 -3.65 1.53 -9.68
C LEU A 278 -2.75 2.69 -9.31
N GLY A 279 -2.50 2.88 -8.03
CA GLY A 279 -1.65 3.98 -7.56
C GLY A 279 -0.17 3.80 -7.90
N GLY A 280 0.32 2.57 -7.90
CA GLY A 280 1.72 2.18 -8.18
C GLY A 280 2.35 1.41 -7.03
N LEU A 281 2.57 0.13 -7.25
CA LEU A 281 3.17 -0.80 -6.29
C LEU A 281 4.54 -0.35 -5.78
N GLY A 282 4.76 -0.43 -4.47
CA GLY A 282 6.03 -0.08 -3.85
C GLY A 282 6.31 1.43 -3.77
N THR A 283 5.31 2.26 -4.11
CA THR A 283 5.34 3.70 -3.84
C THR A 283 4.57 4.02 -2.57
N VAL A 284 4.96 5.06 -1.83
CA VAL A 284 4.26 5.46 -0.58
C VAL A 284 2.92 6.14 -0.89
N SER A 285 2.90 6.97 -1.91
CA SER A 285 1.71 7.74 -2.32
C SER A 285 0.75 6.96 -3.22
N GLY A 286 1.18 5.81 -3.78
CA GLY A 286 0.37 4.99 -4.67
C GLY A 286 -0.93 4.52 -4.05
N PRO A 287 -0.87 3.75 -2.97
CA PRO A 287 -2.07 3.24 -2.29
C PRO A 287 -3.04 4.34 -1.87
N LEU A 288 -2.52 5.50 -1.45
CA LEU A 288 -3.32 6.68 -1.12
C LEU A 288 -4.14 7.16 -2.32
N LEU A 289 -3.50 7.38 -3.47
CA LEU A 289 -4.19 7.82 -4.67
C LEU A 289 -5.15 6.77 -5.21
N GLY A 290 -4.76 5.50 -5.18
CA GLY A 290 -5.63 4.40 -5.58
C GLY A 290 -6.90 4.31 -4.74
N ALA A 291 -6.77 4.40 -3.42
CA ALA A 291 -7.91 4.37 -2.50
C ALA A 291 -8.81 5.60 -2.65
N LEU A 292 -8.25 6.80 -2.80
CA LEU A 292 -9.00 8.05 -3.02
C LEU A 292 -9.80 8.04 -4.33
N ILE A 293 -9.43 7.23 -5.31
CA ILE A 293 -10.15 7.12 -6.58
C ILE A 293 -11.18 5.98 -6.52
N ILE A 294 -10.74 4.78 -6.07
CA ILE A 294 -11.55 3.57 -6.18
C ILE A 294 -12.68 3.55 -5.16
N GLU A 295 -12.40 3.86 -3.89
CA GLU A 295 -13.41 3.74 -2.84
C GLU A 295 -14.60 4.69 -3.02
N PRO A 296 -14.41 6.00 -3.25
CA PRO A 296 -15.56 6.88 -3.53
C PRO A 296 -16.30 6.49 -4.80
N ALA A 297 -15.61 6.03 -5.84
CA ALA A 297 -16.24 5.57 -7.07
C ALA A 297 -17.11 4.33 -6.83
N GLN A 298 -16.62 3.36 -6.04
CA GLN A 298 -17.36 2.15 -5.68
C GLN A 298 -18.60 2.47 -4.85
N GLN A 299 -18.46 3.34 -3.84
CA GLN A 299 -19.57 3.77 -2.99
C GLN A 299 -20.64 4.53 -3.79
N TYR A 300 -20.21 5.42 -4.69
CA TYR A 300 -21.11 6.13 -5.56
C TYR A 300 -21.86 5.18 -6.50
N MET A 301 -21.16 4.21 -7.11
CA MET A 301 -21.78 3.20 -7.98
C MET A 301 -22.80 2.35 -7.23
N THR A 302 -22.47 1.91 -6.02
CA THR A 302 -23.37 1.10 -5.19
C THR A 302 -24.65 1.88 -4.83
N THR A 303 -24.50 3.17 -4.51
CA THR A 303 -25.63 4.03 -4.14
C THR A 303 -26.47 4.45 -5.37
N ALA A 304 -25.82 4.79 -6.49
CA ALA A 304 -26.50 5.28 -7.69
C ALA A 304 -27.30 4.18 -8.41
N PHE A 305 -26.75 2.96 -8.45
CA PHE A 305 -27.39 1.85 -9.19
C PHE A 305 -28.21 0.94 -8.30
N ASN A 306 -28.21 1.14 -6.98
CA ASN A 306 -28.92 0.29 -5.99
C ASN A 306 -28.77 -1.22 -6.24
N ASN A 307 -27.65 -1.62 -6.84
CA ASN A 307 -27.36 -2.99 -7.27
C ASN A 307 -25.90 -3.35 -6.98
N SER A 308 -25.71 -4.15 -5.95
CA SER A 308 -24.39 -4.62 -5.49
C SER A 308 -23.65 -5.45 -6.56
N TYR A 309 -24.38 -6.21 -7.38
CA TYR A 309 -23.76 -7.04 -8.42
C TYR A 309 -23.15 -6.20 -9.55
N LEU A 310 -23.81 -5.12 -9.94
CA LEU A 310 -23.28 -4.22 -10.97
C LEU A 310 -21.99 -3.53 -10.49
N SER A 311 -21.93 -3.10 -9.23
CA SER A 311 -20.72 -2.50 -8.66
C SER A 311 -19.55 -3.48 -8.64
N GLN A 312 -19.80 -4.77 -8.36
CA GLN A 312 -18.78 -5.83 -8.37
C GLN A 312 -18.27 -6.12 -9.80
N ILE A 313 -19.18 -6.17 -10.78
CA ILE A 313 -18.81 -6.35 -12.20
C ILE A 313 -17.95 -5.17 -12.68
N LEU A 314 -18.35 -3.94 -12.33
CA LEU A 314 -17.58 -2.74 -12.69
C LEU A 314 -16.22 -2.70 -11.99
N LEU A 315 -16.14 -3.14 -10.73
CA LEU A 315 -14.87 -3.27 -10.02
C LEU A 315 -13.95 -4.29 -10.71
N GLY A 316 -14.49 -5.45 -11.09
CA GLY A 316 -13.73 -6.46 -11.84
C GLY A 316 -13.26 -5.95 -13.22
N ALA A 317 -14.13 -5.24 -13.94
CA ALA A 317 -13.77 -4.60 -15.21
C ALA A 317 -12.69 -3.52 -15.03
N LEU A 318 -12.81 -2.72 -13.98
CA LEU A 318 -11.81 -1.72 -13.62
C LEU A 318 -10.46 -2.37 -13.27
N PHE A 319 -10.48 -3.48 -12.52
CA PHE A 319 -9.27 -4.25 -12.22
C PHE A 319 -8.59 -4.72 -13.50
N LEU A 320 -9.35 -5.31 -14.42
CA LEU A 320 -8.82 -5.76 -15.70
C LEU A 320 -8.25 -4.60 -16.52
N ALA A 321 -8.96 -3.48 -16.58
CA ALA A 321 -8.50 -2.29 -17.27
C ALA A 321 -7.20 -1.73 -16.67
N VAL A 322 -7.10 -1.66 -15.33
CA VAL A 322 -5.87 -1.20 -14.65
C VAL A 322 -4.68 -2.09 -14.97
N VAL A 323 -4.86 -3.41 -14.92
CA VAL A 323 -3.78 -4.37 -15.21
C VAL A 323 -3.33 -4.28 -16.67
N LEU A 324 -4.28 -4.08 -17.61
CA LEU A 324 -3.98 -4.02 -19.04
C LEU A 324 -3.37 -2.68 -19.47
N PHE A 325 -3.92 -1.56 -18.98
CA PHE A 325 -3.55 -0.22 -19.48
C PHE A 325 -2.53 0.51 -18.62
N VAL A 326 -2.43 0.19 -17.32
CA VAL A 326 -1.55 0.86 -16.37
C VAL A 326 -0.71 -0.13 -15.55
N PRO A 327 0.05 -1.02 -16.19
CA PRO A 327 0.76 -2.11 -15.51
C PRO A 327 1.81 -1.63 -14.49
N ARG A 328 2.29 -0.39 -14.64
CA ARG A 328 3.25 0.25 -13.70
C ARG A 328 2.59 1.13 -12.64
N GLY A 329 1.26 1.35 -12.73
CA GLY A 329 0.52 2.26 -11.86
C GLY A 329 0.57 3.72 -12.32
N LEU A 330 -0.36 4.53 -11.77
CA LEU A 330 -0.53 5.94 -12.17
C LEU A 330 0.69 6.81 -11.82
N ILE A 331 1.26 6.66 -10.61
CA ILE A 331 2.36 7.51 -10.15
C ILE A 331 3.63 7.33 -10.98
N PRO A 332 4.14 6.11 -11.23
CA PRO A 332 5.31 5.93 -12.08
C PRO A 332 5.09 6.47 -13.50
N THR A 333 3.90 6.21 -14.07
CA THR A 333 3.55 6.67 -15.42
C THR A 333 3.50 8.20 -15.54
N ILE A 334 2.95 8.90 -14.54
CA ILE A 334 2.92 10.37 -14.50
C ILE A 334 4.33 10.92 -14.29
N ALA A 335 5.13 10.28 -13.43
CA ALA A 335 6.51 10.72 -13.18
C ALA A 335 7.41 10.59 -14.42
N GLU A 336 7.29 9.49 -15.17
CA GLU A 336 8.04 9.29 -16.43
C GLU A 336 7.64 10.30 -17.50
N LYS A 337 6.33 10.54 -17.69
CA LYS A 337 5.85 11.55 -18.66
C LYS A 337 6.24 12.97 -18.26
N GLY A 338 6.19 13.28 -16.95
CA GLY A 338 6.56 14.59 -16.42
C GLY A 338 8.06 14.89 -16.55
N SER A 339 8.92 13.91 -16.29
CA SER A 339 10.38 14.07 -16.46
C SER A 339 10.76 14.24 -17.92
N GLY A 340 10.19 13.46 -18.83
CA GLY A 340 10.44 13.57 -20.26
C GLY A 340 9.98 14.92 -20.85
N TRP A 341 8.88 15.49 -20.32
CA TRP A 341 8.43 16.82 -20.75
C TRP A 341 9.34 17.95 -20.24
N LEU A 342 9.83 17.85 -18.99
CA LEU A 342 10.77 18.79 -18.40
C LEU A 342 12.15 18.74 -19.08
N GLU A 343 12.62 17.57 -19.46
CA GLU A 343 13.86 17.40 -20.22
C GLU A 343 13.74 17.98 -21.63
N ARG A 344 12.62 17.77 -22.31
CA ARG A 344 12.33 18.39 -23.61
C ARG A 344 12.29 19.91 -23.54
N ARG A 345 11.78 20.50 -22.47
CA ARG A 345 11.80 21.95 -22.25
C ARG A 345 13.19 22.49 -21.91
N ARG A 346 14.04 21.69 -21.22
CA ARG A 346 15.41 22.09 -20.86
C ARG A 346 16.40 21.94 -22.00
N SER A 347 16.21 20.94 -22.86
CA SER A 347 17.16 20.64 -23.94
C SER A 347 16.99 21.52 -25.16
N GLY A 348 15.88 22.22 -25.34
CA GLY A 348 15.61 23.07 -26.51
C GLY A 348 15.79 22.35 -27.87
N ARG A 349 16.06 21.04 -27.87
CA ARG A 349 16.30 20.25 -29.07
C ARG A 349 14.97 19.75 -29.64
N PRO A 350 14.71 20.02 -30.93
CA PRO A 350 13.66 19.29 -31.65
C PRO A 350 13.95 17.79 -31.62
N ALA A 351 12.90 16.98 -31.66
CA ALA A 351 13.03 15.53 -31.70
C ALA A 351 14.08 15.16 -32.74
N ALA A 352 15.09 14.36 -32.33
CA ALA A 352 16.04 13.79 -33.28
C ALA A 352 15.19 13.01 -34.28
N ALA A 353 15.10 13.56 -35.49
CA ALA A 353 14.61 12.81 -36.64
C ALA A 353 15.42 11.54 -36.72
N ASP A 354 14.77 10.43 -36.99
CA ASP A 354 15.36 9.12 -37.20
C ASP A 354 16.65 9.30 -38.07
N VAL A 355 17.80 9.07 -37.45
CA VAL A 355 19.07 8.93 -38.20
C VAL A 355 18.93 7.56 -38.85
N PRO A 356 18.89 7.49 -40.19
CA PRO A 356 18.90 6.20 -40.87
C PRO A 356 20.14 5.44 -40.44
N VAL A 357 19.99 4.25 -39.94
CA VAL A 357 21.11 3.31 -39.75
C VAL A 357 21.79 3.15 -41.10
N ALA A 358 23.02 3.64 -41.20
CA ALA A 358 23.83 3.47 -42.39
C ALA A 358 23.93 1.98 -42.70
N ALA A 359 23.39 1.62 -43.86
CA ALA A 359 23.47 0.28 -44.40
C ALA A 359 24.93 -0.12 -44.59
N ASP A 360 25.18 -1.36 -44.26
CA ASP A 360 26.28 -2.25 -44.61
C ASP A 360 27.45 -1.66 -45.39
N VAL A 361 28.61 -1.59 -44.74
CA VAL A 361 29.92 -1.54 -45.42
C VAL A 361 30.20 -3.00 -45.84
N PRO A 362 30.32 -3.30 -47.15
CA PRO A 362 30.69 -4.63 -47.59
C PRO A 362 32.14 -4.95 -47.16
N ALA A 363 32.31 -6.17 -46.61
CA ALA A 363 33.60 -6.69 -46.24
C ALA A 363 34.52 -6.76 -47.46
N ALA A 364 35.70 -6.13 -47.36
CA ALA A 364 36.74 -6.25 -48.35
C ALA A 364 37.29 -7.67 -48.30
N GLU A 365 37.12 -8.39 -49.39
CA GLU A 365 37.82 -9.67 -49.70
C GLU A 365 39.33 -9.41 -49.75
N GLY A 366 40.03 -9.92 -48.74
CA GLY A 366 41.48 -9.99 -48.75
C GLY A 366 41.95 -11.18 -49.58
N THR A 367 42.50 -10.91 -50.75
CA THR A 367 43.28 -11.89 -51.55
C THR A 367 44.61 -12.18 -50.82
N ALA A 368 44.80 -13.48 -50.56
CA ALA A 368 46.09 -14.03 -50.22
C ALA A 368 46.92 -14.31 -51.54
N PRO A 369 48.27 -14.36 -51.46
CA PRO A 369 48.95 -15.50 -52.04
C PRO A 369 49.44 -16.49 -50.96
#